data_de970f7e291f59f64aba9f3b16717885
#
_entry.id   de970f7e291f59f64aba9f3b16717885
#
_cell.length_a   1.000
_cell.length_b   1.000
_cell.length_c   1.000
_cell.angle_alpha   90.00
_cell.angle_beta   90.00
_cell.angle_gamma   90.00
#
_symmetry.space_group_name_H-M   'P 1'
#
loop_
_entity.id
_entity.type
_entity.pdbx_description
1 polymer ?
#
loop_
_entity_poly.entity_id
_entity_poly.type
_entity_poly.pdbx_seq_one_letter_code
_entity_poly.pdbx_strand_id
1 'polypeptide(L)'
;MKKNIKWVRRLVSVILVIGIAGLIFYGSYEGYLRRHSIDVLANLDEPVAIVDGEELTLRDLGFYILYEEHKVEQEATVYNEKRTKDFWNIHTNGFFLQAQAKDAVIQMAIHDRIFYRAAEEAGIVLTSADKQALEDARTDFWADLYDVQHERIPGTYESVNNTMKQIALAQKYQLKLSKALETTYAGLNWGGYDYDEGIKKEHEIKIIDRTWRRVVLGDITLIHDDVSYINAFGD
;
A
#
# COMPACT_ATOMS: atom_id res chain seq x y z
N MET A 1 5.99 -39.92 39.65
CA MET A 1 5.35 -39.53 38.37
C MET A 1 4.18 -38.57 38.48
N LYS A 2 3.26 -38.66 39.42
CA LYS A 2 2.05 -37.79 39.53
C LYS A 2 2.33 -36.28 39.77
N LYS A 3 3.49 -35.93 40.35
CA LYS A 3 3.82 -34.52 40.69
C LYS A 3 4.20 -33.70 39.47
N ASN A 4 4.85 -34.30 38.42
CA ASN A 4 5.26 -33.63 37.18
C ASN A 4 4.06 -33.28 36.26
N ILE A 5 3.02 -34.13 36.29
CA ILE A 5 1.81 -33.89 35.45
C ILE A 5 1.04 -32.64 35.93
N LYS A 6 0.98 -32.36 37.21
CA LYS A 6 0.30 -31.17 37.74
C LYS A 6 1.02 -29.88 37.39
N TRP A 7 2.36 -29.90 37.37
CA TRP A 7 3.17 -28.77 36.99
C TRP A 7 3.06 -28.47 35.47
N VAL A 8 3.14 -29.52 34.64
CA VAL A 8 2.95 -29.39 33.17
C VAL A 8 1.55 -28.82 32.85
N ARG A 9 0.49 -29.32 33.49
CA ARG A 9 -0.86 -28.78 33.29
C ARG A 9 -0.99 -27.29 33.66
N ARG A 10 -0.34 -26.86 34.77
CA ARG A 10 -0.32 -25.44 35.15
C ARG A 10 0.44 -24.57 34.12
N LEU A 11 1.57 -25.07 33.63
CA LEU A 11 2.37 -24.38 32.61
C LEU A 11 1.59 -24.21 31.30
N VAL A 12 0.94 -25.27 30.83
CA VAL A 12 0.07 -25.24 29.64
C VAL A 12 -1.09 -24.24 29.82
N SER A 13 -1.74 -24.23 30.99
CA SER A 13 -2.82 -23.28 31.28
C SER A 13 -2.32 -21.83 31.27
N VAL A 14 -1.15 -21.56 31.83
CA VAL A 14 -0.54 -20.21 31.81
C VAL A 14 -0.23 -19.76 30.39
N ILE A 15 0.36 -20.62 29.55
CA ILE A 15 0.65 -20.33 28.16
C ILE A 15 -0.63 -20.04 27.38
N LEU A 16 -1.69 -20.82 27.63
CA LEU A 16 -2.98 -20.66 26.97
C LEU A 16 -3.65 -19.34 27.35
N VAL A 17 -3.61 -18.95 28.63
CA VAL A 17 -4.12 -17.66 29.12
C VAL A 17 -3.34 -16.49 28.51
N ILE A 18 -2.00 -16.58 28.46
CA ILE A 18 -1.15 -15.55 27.84
C ILE A 18 -1.47 -15.43 26.34
N GLY A 19 -1.65 -16.57 25.64
CA GLY A 19 -2.04 -16.58 24.22
C GLY A 19 -3.39 -15.91 23.97
N ILE A 20 -4.40 -16.25 24.77
CA ILE A 20 -5.75 -15.63 24.69
C ILE A 20 -5.68 -14.13 25.01
N ALA A 21 -4.97 -13.74 26.08
CA ALA A 21 -4.78 -12.34 26.43
C ALA A 21 -4.06 -11.56 25.31
N GLY A 22 -3.07 -12.15 24.66
CA GLY A 22 -2.39 -11.59 23.51
C GLY A 22 -3.32 -11.39 22.32
N LEU A 23 -4.19 -12.35 22.01
CA LEU A 23 -5.18 -12.23 20.93
C LEU A 23 -6.23 -11.15 21.22
N ILE A 24 -6.71 -11.05 22.46
CA ILE A 24 -7.65 -10.00 22.88
C ILE A 24 -6.99 -8.63 22.80
N PHE A 25 -5.73 -8.52 23.26
CA PHE A 25 -4.98 -7.26 23.18
C PHE A 25 -4.76 -6.83 21.76
N TYR A 26 -4.33 -7.76 20.87
CA TYR A 26 -4.12 -7.50 19.46
C TYR A 26 -5.42 -7.04 18.77
N GLY A 27 -6.51 -7.76 18.94
CA GLY A 27 -7.81 -7.38 18.36
C GLY A 27 -8.34 -6.04 18.91
N SER A 28 -8.09 -5.74 20.19
CA SER A 28 -8.46 -4.45 20.80
C SER A 28 -7.58 -3.32 20.27
N TYR A 29 -6.30 -3.58 20.03
CA TYR A 29 -5.35 -2.61 19.48
C TYR A 29 -5.67 -2.27 18.01
N GLU A 30 -5.95 -3.27 17.17
CA GLU A 30 -6.41 -3.05 15.78
C GLU A 30 -7.72 -2.26 15.72
N GLY A 31 -8.69 -2.59 16.60
CA GLY A 31 -9.92 -1.83 16.71
C GLY A 31 -9.71 -0.40 17.22
N TYR A 32 -8.69 -0.16 18.04
CA TYR A 32 -8.27 1.17 18.45
C TYR A 32 -7.67 1.96 17.28
N LEU A 33 -6.78 1.36 16.51
CA LEU A 33 -6.15 1.99 15.34
C LEU A 33 -7.18 2.38 14.28
N ARG A 34 -8.16 1.51 13.98
CA ARG A 34 -9.27 1.82 13.06
C ARG A 34 -10.12 3.00 13.53
N ARG A 35 -10.41 3.09 14.83
CA ARG A 35 -11.16 4.22 15.41
C ARG A 35 -10.38 5.53 15.46
N HIS A 36 -9.05 5.46 15.31
CA HIS A 36 -8.14 6.60 15.30
C HIS A 36 -7.40 6.70 13.98
N SER A 37 -8.05 6.27 12.87
CA SER A 37 -7.50 6.43 11.52
C SER A 37 -7.14 7.90 11.27
N ILE A 38 -6.09 8.11 10.48
CA ILE A 38 -5.72 9.44 10.04
C ILE A 38 -6.58 9.83 8.84
N ASP A 39 -7.09 11.05 8.84
CA ASP A 39 -7.64 11.63 7.63
C ASP A 39 -6.48 11.98 6.70
N VAL A 40 -6.27 11.13 5.69
CA VAL A 40 -5.15 11.28 4.75
C VAL A 40 -5.25 12.59 3.97
N LEU A 41 -6.46 12.98 3.54
CA LEU A 41 -6.67 14.19 2.74
C LEU A 41 -6.40 15.47 3.53
N ALA A 42 -6.60 15.44 4.84
CA ALA A 42 -6.31 16.57 5.73
C ALA A 42 -4.87 16.61 6.24
N ASN A 43 -4.08 15.53 6.07
CA ASN A 43 -2.74 15.38 6.67
C ASN A 43 -1.68 14.99 5.64
N LEU A 44 -1.74 15.54 4.43
CA LEU A 44 -0.89 15.16 3.30
C LEU A 44 0.61 15.28 3.54
N ASP A 45 1.05 16.17 4.42
CA ASP A 45 2.46 16.43 4.71
C ASP A 45 3.02 15.57 5.85
N GLU A 46 2.20 14.68 6.43
CA GLU A 46 2.66 13.72 7.46
C GLU A 46 3.60 12.67 6.83
N PRO A 47 4.80 12.48 7.41
CA PRO A 47 5.75 11.50 6.90
C PRO A 47 5.29 10.07 7.23
N VAL A 48 5.47 9.15 6.28
CA VAL A 48 5.09 7.73 6.37
C VAL A 48 6.28 6.79 6.27
N ALA A 49 7.35 7.22 5.59
CA ALA A 49 8.59 6.47 5.50
C ALA A 49 9.79 7.42 5.32
N ILE A 50 10.98 6.91 5.60
CA ILE A 50 12.26 7.53 5.26
C ILE A 50 13.03 6.52 4.43
N VAL A 51 13.54 6.95 3.27
CA VAL A 51 14.36 6.14 2.37
C VAL A 51 15.67 6.90 2.15
N ASP A 52 16.79 6.34 2.60
CA ASP A 52 18.13 6.95 2.55
C ASP A 52 18.18 8.40 3.08
N GLY A 53 17.45 8.64 4.17
CA GLY A 53 17.38 9.96 4.82
C GLY A 53 16.35 10.91 4.20
N GLU A 54 15.67 10.57 3.12
CA GLU A 54 14.61 11.38 2.52
C GLU A 54 13.23 10.91 2.98
N GLU A 55 12.40 11.86 3.40
CA GLU A 55 11.03 11.57 3.82
C GLU A 55 10.11 11.31 2.63
N LEU A 56 9.26 10.29 2.76
CA LEU A 56 8.06 10.08 1.96
C LEU A 56 6.86 10.48 2.81
N THR A 57 6.03 11.37 2.28
CA THR A 57 4.82 11.86 2.93
C THR A 57 3.57 11.17 2.39
N LEU A 58 2.41 11.40 3.04
CA LEU A 58 1.12 10.93 2.50
C LEU A 58 0.82 11.50 1.12
N ARG A 59 1.30 12.72 0.82
CA ARG A 59 1.20 13.34 -0.52
C ARG A 59 1.99 12.57 -1.58
N ASP A 60 3.19 12.10 -1.24
CA ASP A 60 4.02 11.30 -2.15
C ASP A 60 3.36 9.94 -2.47
N LEU A 61 2.53 9.45 -1.57
CA LEU A 61 1.76 8.22 -1.78
C LEU A 61 0.46 8.44 -2.57
N GLY A 62 0.09 9.68 -2.89
CA GLY A 62 -1.19 10.02 -3.50
C GLY A 62 -1.53 9.24 -4.77
N PHE A 63 -0.58 9.11 -5.70
CA PHE A 63 -0.75 8.28 -6.90
C PHE A 63 -1.02 6.81 -6.55
N TYR A 64 -0.21 6.24 -5.65
CA TYR A 64 -0.29 4.81 -5.30
C TYR A 64 -1.59 4.47 -4.57
N ILE A 65 -2.10 5.40 -3.74
CA ILE A 65 -3.39 5.26 -3.06
C ILE A 65 -4.52 5.26 -4.09
N LEU A 66 -4.54 6.26 -5.00
CA LEU A 66 -5.54 6.32 -6.07
C LEU A 66 -5.53 5.06 -6.92
N TYR A 67 -4.35 4.64 -7.36
CA TYR A 67 -4.15 3.47 -8.22
C TYR A 67 -4.63 2.18 -7.54
N GLU A 68 -4.17 1.93 -6.31
CA GLU A 68 -4.48 0.67 -5.62
C GLU A 68 -5.94 0.62 -5.16
N GLU A 69 -6.50 1.74 -4.68
CA GLU A 69 -7.93 1.78 -4.35
C GLU A 69 -8.80 1.60 -5.58
N HIS A 70 -8.45 2.21 -6.72
CA HIS A 70 -9.16 2.01 -7.97
C HIS A 70 -9.14 0.55 -8.43
N LYS A 71 -7.94 -0.05 -8.48
CA LYS A 71 -7.74 -1.44 -8.88
C LYS A 71 -8.55 -2.43 -8.03
N VAL A 72 -8.48 -2.29 -6.70
CA VAL A 72 -9.22 -3.18 -5.79
C VAL A 72 -10.72 -2.96 -5.90
N GLU A 73 -11.16 -1.72 -6.11
CA GLU A 73 -12.60 -1.41 -6.29
C GLU A 73 -13.15 -1.96 -7.62
N GLN A 74 -12.35 -1.97 -8.69
CA GLN A 74 -12.73 -2.66 -9.94
C GLN A 74 -12.96 -4.16 -9.69
N GLU A 75 -12.06 -4.82 -8.96
CA GLU A 75 -12.21 -6.24 -8.58
C GLU A 75 -13.44 -6.43 -7.69
N ALA A 76 -13.67 -5.51 -6.74
CA ALA A 76 -14.82 -5.53 -5.84
C ALA A 76 -16.15 -5.42 -6.60
N THR A 77 -16.21 -4.55 -7.61
CA THR A 77 -17.39 -4.37 -8.47
C THR A 77 -17.72 -5.64 -9.24
N VAL A 78 -16.71 -6.36 -9.76
CA VAL A 78 -16.88 -7.65 -10.42
C VAL A 78 -17.37 -8.72 -9.43
N TYR A 79 -16.87 -8.69 -8.19
CA TYR A 79 -17.26 -9.63 -7.14
C TYR A 79 -18.70 -9.39 -6.65
N ASN A 80 -19.04 -8.15 -6.29
CA ASN A 80 -20.38 -7.75 -5.87
C ASN A 80 -20.60 -6.23 -6.02
N GLU A 81 -21.13 -5.80 -7.14
CA GLU A 81 -21.38 -4.40 -7.47
C GLU A 81 -22.19 -3.63 -6.41
N LYS A 82 -23.10 -4.31 -5.70
CA LYS A 82 -23.96 -3.67 -4.70
C LYS A 82 -23.32 -3.54 -3.32
N ARG A 83 -22.22 -4.23 -3.06
CA ARG A 83 -21.59 -4.32 -1.76
C ARG A 83 -20.06 -4.45 -1.90
N THR A 84 -19.46 -3.51 -2.59
CA THR A 84 -18.01 -3.52 -2.86
C THR A 84 -17.20 -3.45 -1.56
N LYS A 85 -17.68 -2.79 -0.53
CA LYS A 85 -17.05 -2.73 0.80
C LYS A 85 -16.80 -4.12 1.42
N ASP A 86 -17.65 -5.11 1.14
CA ASP A 86 -17.46 -6.47 1.64
C ASP A 86 -16.19 -7.10 1.08
N PHE A 87 -15.83 -6.76 -0.16
CA PHE A 87 -14.63 -7.25 -0.82
C PHE A 87 -13.36 -6.79 -0.09
N TRP A 88 -13.31 -5.54 0.34
CA TRP A 88 -12.19 -4.98 1.10
C TRP A 88 -11.94 -5.69 2.43
N ASN A 89 -12.95 -6.36 2.98
CA ASN A 89 -12.88 -7.12 4.22
C ASN A 89 -12.63 -8.62 4.00
N ILE A 90 -12.45 -9.07 2.74
CA ILE A 90 -12.13 -10.48 2.46
C ILE A 90 -10.75 -10.81 3.01
N HIS A 91 -10.68 -11.97 3.67
CA HIS A 91 -9.44 -12.55 4.16
C HIS A 91 -8.93 -13.60 3.15
N THR A 92 -7.78 -13.35 2.54
CA THR A 92 -7.15 -14.25 1.58
C THR A 92 -5.66 -14.37 1.85
N ASN A 93 -5.07 -15.53 1.61
CA ASN A 93 -3.63 -15.79 1.82
C ASN A 93 -3.09 -15.39 3.21
N GLY A 94 -3.94 -15.46 4.25
CA GLY A 94 -3.54 -15.13 5.63
C GLY A 94 -3.70 -13.65 6.01
N PHE A 95 -4.15 -12.77 5.09
CA PHE A 95 -4.29 -11.34 5.33
C PHE A 95 -5.64 -10.81 4.80
N PHE A 96 -6.10 -9.70 5.37
CA PHE A 96 -7.21 -8.95 4.79
C PHE A 96 -6.76 -8.23 3.52
N LEU A 97 -7.63 -8.16 2.52
CA LEU A 97 -7.36 -7.51 1.24
C LEU A 97 -6.95 -6.04 1.43
N GLN A 98 -7.62 -5.34 2.34
CA GLN A 98 -7.28 -3.98 2.74
C GLN A 98 -5.83 -3.85 3.27
N ALA A 99 -5.35 -4.85 4.02
CA ALA A 99 -3.98 -4.85 4.52
C ALA A 99 -2.96 -5.14 3.40
N GLN A 100 -3.32 -6.01 2.45
CA GLN A 100 -2.49 -6.28 1.27
C GLN A 100 -2.38 -5.04 0.36
N ALA A 101 -3.50 -4.36 0.10
CA ALA A 101 -3.52 -3.11 -0.67
C ALA A 101 -2.66 -2.03 0.01
N LYS A 102 -2.76 -1.91 1.33
CA LYS A 102 -1.93 -0.99 2.10
C LYS A 102 -0.44 -1.30 1.99
N ASP A 103 -0.05 -2.57 2.10
CA ASP A 103 1.34 -2.98 1.91
C ASP A 103 1.81 -2.69 0.48
N ALA A 104 1.00 -2.98 -0.54
CA ALA A 104 1.31 -2.68 -1.93
C ALA A 104 1.61 -1.19 -2.14
N VAL A 105 0.79 -0.29 -1.60
CA VAL A 105 0.99 1.17 -1.71
C VAL A 105 2.36 1.59 -1.21
N ILE A 106 2.76 1.18 0.00
CA ILE A 106 4.04 1.62 0.57
C ILE A 106 5.23 0.95 -0.11
N GLN A 107 5.11 -0.33 -0.51
CA GLN A 107 6.19 -1.03 -1.20
C GLN A 107 6.44 -0.46 -2.61
N MET A 108 5.39 -0.17 -3.37
CA MET A 108 5.51 0.51 -4.67
C MET A 108 6.19 1.88 -4.52
N ALA A 109 5.75 2.69 -3.55
CA ALA A 109 6.31 4.02 -3.35
C ALA A 109 7.79 3.99 -2.96
N ILE A 110 8.20 3.06 -2.08
CA ILE A 110 9.60 2.87 -1.69
C ILE A 110 10.43 2.40 -2.89
N HIS A 111 9.95 1.38 -3.61
CA HIS A 111 10.60 0.85 -4.80
C HIS A 111 10.87 1.96 -5.82
N ASP A 112 9.83 2.70 -6.18
CA ASP A 112 9.94 3.74 -7.20
C ASP A 112 10.80 4.92 -6.74
N ARG A 113 10.82 5.24 -5.44
CA ARG A 113 11.74 6.25 -4.89
C ARG A 113 13.19 5.83 -5.05
N ILE A 114 13.54 4.58 -4.74
CA ILE A 114 14.90 4.03 -4.90
C ILE A 114 15.33 4.11 -6.37
N PHE A 115 14.52 3.58 -7.28
CA PHE A 115 14.85 3.57 -8.71
C PHE A 115 14.82 4.96 -9.35
N TYR A 116 13.96 5.86 -8.89
CA TYR A 116 13.94 7.25 -9.35
C TYR A 116 15.23 8.00 -8.97
N ARG A 117 15.68 7.85 -7.71
CA ARG A 117 16.96 8.46 -7.28
C ARG A 117 18.13 7.91 -8.09
N ALA A 118 18.20 6.62 -8.28
CA ALA A 118 19.22 6.00 -9.12
C ALA A 118 19.14 6.47 -10.58
N ALA A 119 17.93 6.74 -11.10
CA ALA A 119 17.75 7.32 -12.43
C ALA A 119 18.29 8.74 -12.54
N GLU A 120 18.04 9.58 -11.51
CA GLU A 120 18.57 10.95 -11.44
C GLU A 120 20.11 10.96 -11.39
N GLU A 121 20.70 10.14 -10.52
CA GLU A 121 22.15 10.00 -10.39
C GLU A 121 22.81 9.49 -11.67
N ALA A 122 22.15 8.57 -12.39
CA ALA A 122 22.60 8.05 -13.68
C ALA A 122 22.32 8.98 -14.87
N GLY A 123 21.75 10.17 -14.64
CA GLY A 123 21.41 11.14 -15.68
C GLY A 123 20.37 10.63 -16.68
N ILE A 124 19.44 9.75 -16.25
CA ILE A 124 18.38 9.24 -17.13
C ILE A 124 17.40 10.35 -17.45
N VAL A 125 17.10 10.50 -18.74
CA VAL A 125 16.11 11.46 -19.24
C VAL A 125 15.09 10.77 -20.12
N LEU A 126 13.85 11.26 -20.10
CA LEU A 126 12.78 10.78 -20.98
C LEU A 126 13.00 11.31 -22.40
N THR A 127 13.00 10.41 -23.37
CA THR A 127 12.99 10.75 -24.81
C THR A 127 11.62 11.32 -25.21
N SER A 128 11.51 11.81 -26.45
CA SER A 128 10.20 12.26 -26.97
C SER A 128 9.15 11.14 -26.98
N ALA A 129 9.57 9.90 -27.30
CA ALA A 129 8.68 8.74 -27.27
C ALA A 129 8.25 8.39 -25.83
N ASP A 130 9.18 8.43 -24.85
CA ASP A 130 8.84 8.19 -23.45
C ASP A 130 7.87 9.25 -22.90
N LYS A 131 8.06 10.53 -23.32
CA LYS A 131 7.15 11.61 -22.91
C LYS A 131 5.74 11.43 -23.49
N GLN A 132 5.65 11.00 -24.76
CA GLN A 132 4.35 10.71 -25.36
C GLN A 132 3.67 9.55 -24.62
N ALA A 133 4.38 8.46 -24.38
CA ALA A 133 3.84 7.33 -23.62
C ALA A 133 3.41 7.72 -22.20
N LEU A 134 4.11 8.64 -21.53
CA LEU A 134 3.72 9.17 -20.23
C LEU A 134 2.43 9.99 -20.31
N GLU A 135 2.26 10.83 -21.35
CA GLU A 135 1.02 11.62 -21.52
C GLU A 135 -0.18 10.71 -21.85
N ASP A 136 0.04 9.67 -22.66
CA ASP A 136 -0.99 8.67 -22.95
C ASP A 136 -1.39 7.94 -21.64
N ALA A 137 -0.41 7.46 -20.84
CA ALA A 137 -0.65 6.81 -19.56
C ALA A 137 -1.35 7.72 -18.54
N ARG A 138 -1.05 9.03 -18.52
CA ARG A 138 -1.75 10.01 -17.69
C ARG A 138 -3.20 10.15 -18.11
N THR A 139 -3.43 10.27 -19.41
CA THR A 139 -4.78 10.40 -19.98
C THR A 139 -5.62 9.19 -19.61
N ASP A 140 -5.09 7.98 -19.80
CA ASP A 140 -5.76 6.74 -19.48
C ASP A 140 -6.04 6.63 -17.97
N PHE A 141 -5.03 6.91 -17.14
CA PHE A 141 -5.16 6.86 -15.68
C PHE A 141 -6.29 7.77 -15.17
N TRP A 142 -6.30 9.04 -15.61
CA TRP A 142 -7.33 9.98 -15.18
C TRP A 142 -8.71 9.64 -15.74
N ALA A 143 -8.79 9.12 -16.96
CA ALA A 143 -10.07 8.72 -17.56
C ALA A 143 -10.69 7.47 -16.90
N ASP A 144 -9.86 6.62 -16.30
CA ASP A 144 -10.28 5.34 -15.69
C ASP A 144 -10.84 5.51 -14.27
N LEU A 145 -10.45 6.59 -13.57
CA LEU A 145 -10.87 6.82 -12.18
C LEU A 145 -12.38 7.07 -12.07
N TYR A 146 -12.97 6.63 -10.96
CA TYR A 146 -14.34 6.96 -10.59
C TYR A 146 -14.50 8.47 -10.28
N ASP A 147 -15.67 9.05 -10.54
CA ASP A 147 -15.95 10.47 -10.27
C ASP A 147 -15.59 10.88 -8.83
N VAL A 148 -15.92 10.04 -7.85
CA VAL A 148 -15.59 10.28 -6.44
C VAL A 148 -14.08 10.37 -6.18
N GLN A 149 -13.28 9.66 -6.95
CA GLN A 149 -11.82 9.71 -6.82
C GLN A 149 -11.24 11.03 -7.33
N HIS A 150 -11.85 11.63 -8.35
CA HIS A 150 -11.50 12.98 -8.82
C HIS A 150 -11.76 14.07 -7.77
N GLU A 151 -12.74 13.87 -6.90
CA GLU A 151 -13.06 14.78 -5.81
C GLU A 151 -12.19 14.57 -4.56
N ARG A 152 -11.52 13.40 -4.46
CA ARG A 152 -10.81 12.95 -3.26
C ARG A 152 -9.35 12.59 -3.56
N ILE A 153 -8.67 13.42 -4.35
CA ILE A 153 -7.26 13.21 -4.69
C ILE A 153 -6.38 13.44 -3.46
N PRO A 154 -5.52 12.48 -3.04
CA PRO A 154 -4.54 12.68 -1.97
C PRO A 154 -3.38 13.57 -2.46
N GLY A 155 -3.65 14.86 -2.59
CA GLY A 155 -2.75 15.85 -3.15
C GLY A 155 -3.42 16.73 -4.20
N THR A 156 -2.75 16.89 -5.34
CA THR A 156 -3.24 17.63 -6.51
C THR A 156 -3.01 16.84 -7.79
N TYR A 157 -3.70 17.18 -8.86
CA TYR A 157 -3.42 16.64 -10.20
C TYR A 157 -1.94 16.76 -10.56
N GLU A 158 -1.32 17.89 -10.23
CA GLU A 158 0.09 18.14 -10.51
C GLU A 158 1.00 17.18 -9.70
N SER A 159 0.75 17.00 -8.39
CA SER A 159 1.56 16.09 -7.57
C SER A 159 1.47 14.64 -8.05
N VAL A 160 0.27 14.17 -8.40
CA VAL A 160 0.06 12.83 -8.97
C VAL A 160 0.78 12.68 -10.31
N ASN A 161 0.64 13.65 -11.21
CA ASN A 161 1.34 13.65 -12.51
C ASN A 161 2.86 13.72 -12.37
N ASN A 162 3.38 14.40 -11.35
CA ASN A 162 4.81 14.41 -11.03
C ASN A 162 5.28 13.04 -10.56
N THR A 163 4.51 12.35 -9.71
CA THR A 163 4.80 10.97 -9.31
C THR A 163 4.82 10.04 -10.53
N MET A 164 3.85 10.13 -11.44
CA MET A 164 3.86 9.34 -12.68
C MET A 164 5.10 9.59 -13.54
N LYS A 165 5.60 10.83 -13.59
CA LYS A 165 6.88 11.13 -14.28
C LYS A 165 8.08 10.50 -13.57
N GLN A 166 8.12 10.51 -12.23
CA GLN A 166 9.17 9.85 -11.46
C GLN A 166 9.16 8.34 -11.70
N ILE A 167 7.97 7.72 -11.71
CA ILE A 167 7.78 6.30 -12.05
C ILE A 167 8.32 6.00 -13.46
N ALA A 168 8.03 6.83 -14.46
CA ALA A 168 8.53 6.63 -15.81
C ALA A 168 10.08 6.68 -15.90
N LEU A 169 10.72 7.56 -15.11
CA LEU A 169 12.19 7.60 -14.99
C LEU A 169 12.73 6.36 -14.26
N ALA A 170 12.10 5.97 -13.16
CA ALA A 170 12.43 4.77 -12.39
C ALA A 170 12.36 3.51 -13.27
N GLN A 171 11.27 3.31 -14.00
CA GLN A 171 11.08 2.19 -14.92
C GLN A 171 12.12 2.16 -16.02
N LYS A 172 12.49 3.31 -16.57
CA LYS A 172 13.53 3.41 -17.58
C LYS A 172 14.91 3.01 -17.04
N TYR A 173 15.23 3.42 -15.81
CA TYR A 173 16.44 2.99 -15.14
C TYR A 173 16.42 1.49 -14.83
N GLN A 174 15.31 0.98 -14.29
CA GLN A 174 15.10 -0.43 -14.00
C GLN A 174 15.31 -1.31 -15.26
N LEU A 175 14.79 -0.88 -16.39
CA LEU A 175 15.00 -1.58 -17.66
C LEU A 175 16.49 -1.57 -18.09
N LYS A 176 17.21 -0.48 -17.86
CA LYS A 176 18.66 -0.41 -18.10
C LYS A 176 19.43 -1.33 -17.16
N LEU A 177 19.05 -1.30 -15.87
CA LEU A 177 19.69 -2.11 -14.82
C LEU A 177 19.45 -3.61 -15.03
N SER A 178 18.25 -4.03 -15.43
CA SER A 178 17.95 -5.44 -15.70
C SER A 178 18.85 -6.03 -16.78
N LYS A 179 19.13 -5.25 -17.82
CA LYS A 179 20.07 -5.64 -18.89
C LYS A 179 21.52 -5.70 -18.40
N ALA A 180 21.94 -4.76 -17.55
CA ALA A 180 23.29 -4.70 -17.03
C ALA A 180 23.59 -5.84 -16.03
N LEU A 181 22.59 -6.26 -15.26
CA LEU A 181 22.69 -7.37 -14.30
C LEU A 181 22.33 -8.75 -14.89
N GLU A 182 22.02 -8.80 -16.19
CA GLU A 182 21.54 -10.02 -16.87
C GLU A 182 20.36 -10.70 -16.17
N THR A 183 19.46 -9.86 -15.59
CA THR A 183 18.26 -10.32 -14.90
C THR A 183 16.98 -9.87 -15.60
N THR A 184 15.83 -10.35 -15.14
CA THR A 184 14.53 -9.95 -15.69
C THR A 184 14.06 -8.62 -15.12
N TYR A 185 13.29 -7.86 -15.90
CA TYR A 185 12.61 -6.67 -15.40
C TYR A 185 11.71 -7.01 -14.18
N ALA A 186 10.99 -8.13 -14.23
CA ALA A 186 10.14 -8.60 -13.14
C ALA A 186 10.92 -8.97 -11.87
N GLY A 187 12.15 -9.49 -11.99
CA GLY A 187 13.01 -9.78 -10.84
C GLY A 187 13.42 -8.53 -10.06
N LEU A 188 13.42 -7.37 -10.73
CA LEU A 188 13.70 -6.07 -10.12
C LEU A 188 12.46 -5.30 -9.67
N ASN A 189 11.24 -5.82 -9.84
CA ASN A 189 10.04 -5.22 -9.26
C ASN A 189 10.00 -5.44 -7.74
N TRP A 190 9.22 -4.62 -7.03
CA TRP A 190 8.89 -4.89 -5.64
C TRP A 190 8.25 -6.29 -5.51
N GLY A 191 8.69 -7.07 -4.52
CA GLY A 191 8.34 -8.49 -4.40
C GLY A 191 9.11 -9.41 -5.36
N GLY A 192 9.95 -8.87 -6.24
CA GLY A 192 10.88 -9.66 -7.06
C GLY A 192 12.14 -10.04 -6.29
N TYR A 193 12.66 -11.23 -6.55
CA TYR A 193 13.80 -11.78 -5.79
C TYR A 193 15.04 -10.87 -5.84
N ASP A 194 15.42 -10.38 -7.04
CA ASP A 194 16.62 -9.57 -7.22
C ASP A 194 16.50 -8.18 -6.55
N TYR A 195 15.27 -7.65 -6.49
CA TYR A 195 15.01 -6.44 -5.76
C TYR A 195 15.05 -6.67 -4.25
N ASP A 196 14.26 -7.61 -3.73
CA ASP A 196 14.10 -7.80 -2.28
C ASP A 196 15.39 -8.34 -1.61
N GLU A 197 16.12 -9.24 -2.28
CA GLU A 197 17.34 -9.85 -1.75
C GLU A 197 18.63 -9.10 -2.12
N GLY A 198 18.58 -8.26 -3.16
CA GLY A 198 19.68 -7.44 -3.63
C GLY A 198 19.46 -5.96 -3.34
N ILE A 199 18.88 -5.24 -4.28
CA ILE A 199 18.80 -3.76 -4.32
C ILE A 199 18.25 -3.18 -3.01
N LYS A 200 17.10 -3.65 -2.54
CA LYS A 200 16.42 -3.09 -1.36
C LYS A 200 17.27 -3.13 -0.09
N LYS A 201 18.11 -4.16 0.06
CA LYS A 201 18.97 -4.32 1.26
C LYS A 201 20.15 -3.35 1.30
N GLU A 202 20.47 -2.69 0.19
CA GLU A 202 21.52 -1.68 0.11
C GLU A 202 21.02 -0.29 0.56
N HIS A 203 19.70 -0.14 0.81
CA HIS A 203 19.06 1.11 1.17
C HIS A 203 18.59 1.11 2.63
N GLU A 204 18.72 2.27 3.30
CA GLU A 204 18.17 2.48 4.63
C GLU A 204 16.69 2.85 4.53
N ILE A 205 15.80 1.92 4.90
CA ILE A 205 14.35 2.09 4.85
C ILE A 205 13.77 2.05 6.25
N LYS A 206 13.06 3.10 6.63
CA LYS A 206 12.36 3.20 7.91
C LYS A 206 10.91 3.62 7.70
N ILE A 207 9.97 2.72 8.01
CA ILE A 207 8.54 3.06 8.03
C ILE A 207 8.21 3.79 9.33
N ILE A 208 7.47 4.90 9.24
CA ILE A 208 7.04 5.69 10.39
C ILE A 208 5.70 5.12 10.89
N ASP A 209 5.81 4.12 11.73
CA ASP A 209 4.68 3.36 12.28
C ASP A 209 3.58 4.24 12.87
N ARG A 210 3.94 5.35 13.55
CA ARG A 210 2.98 6.26 14.16
C ARG A 210 1.97 6.82 13.17
N THR A 211 2.39 7.12 11.94
CA THR A 211 1.52 7.62 10.87
C THR A 211 0.96 6.45 10.07
N TRP A 212 1.84 5.57 9.57
CA TRP A 212 1.44 4.54 8.62
C TRP A 212 0.40 3.55 9.17
N ARG A 213 0.50 3.14 10.45
CA ARG A 213 -0.50 2.24 11.06
C ARG A 213 -1.91 2.81 11.08
N ARG A 214 -2.06 4.14 11.07
CA ARG A 214 -3.34 4.85 11.12
C ARG A 214 -3.97 5.07 9.73
N VAL A 215 -3.23 4.81 8.65
CA VAL A 215 -3.76 4.84 7.29
C VAL A 215 -4.60 3.60 7.06
N VAL A 216 -5.81 3.79 6.54
CA VAL A 216 -6.77 2.72 6.23
C VAL A 216 -7.18 2.87 4.78
N LEU A 217 -6.81 1.89 3.94
CA LEU A 217 -7.16 1.86 2.50
C LEU A 217 -8.63 1.44 2.31
N GLY A 218 -9.20 1.87 1.19
CA GLY A 218 -10.56 1.53 0.78
C GLY A 218 -11.59 2.63 1.05
N ASP A 219 -11.25 3.63 1.88
CA ASP A 219 -12.14 4.76 2.20
C ASP A 219 -11.43 6.13 2.05
N ILE A 220 -10.22 6.18 1.47
CA ILE A 220 -9.47 7.44 1.30
C ILE A 220 -10.01 8.19 0.08
N THR A 221 -10.00 7.55 -1.08
CA THR A 221 -10.44 8.13 -2.36
C THR A 221 -11.82 7.62 -2.78
N LEU A 222 -12.32 6.59 -2.11
CA LEU A 222 -13.62 5.97 -2.34
C LEU A 222 -14.62 6.37 -1.26
N ILE A 223 -15.89 6.22 -1.54
CA ILE A 223 -17.00 6.36 -0.58
C ILE A 223 -17.87 5.12 -0.70
N HIS A 224 -17.93 4.35 0.38
CA HIS A 224 -18.85 3.24 0.50
C HIS A 224 -20.03 3.68 1.36
N ASP A 225 -21.21 3.77 0.76
CA ASP A 225 -22.43 4.11 1.48
C ASP A 225 -22.72 3.08 2.56
N ASP A 226 -22.83 3.51 3.81
CA ASP A 226 -23.18 2.65 4.96
C ASP A 226 -24.62 2.11 4.93
N VAL A 227 -25.41 2.48 3.92
CA VAL A 227 -26.83 2.15 3.79
C VAL A 227 -27.08 0.65 3.63
N SER A 228 -26.08 -0.14 3.23
CA SER A 228 -26.24 -1.58 2.98
C SER A 228 -26.36 -2.44 4.25
N TYR A 229 -26.03 -1.93 5.43
CA TYR A 229 -26.15 -2.70 6.67
C TYR A 229 -27.58 -2.69 7.26
N ILE A 230 -28.37 -1.67 6.97
CA ILE A 230 -29.73 -1.53 7.51
C ILE A 230 -30.72 -2.47 6.79
N ASN A 231 -30.47 -2.76 5.52
CA ASN A 231 -31.35 -3.59 4.71
C ASN A 231 -30.99 -5.09 4.67
N ALA A 232 -29.87 -5.49 5.27
CA ALA A 232 -29.44 -6.89 5.30
C ALA A 232 -30.23 -7.76 6.31
N PHE A 233 -31.01 -7.12 7.19
CA PHE A 233 -31.86 -7.77 8.20
C PHE A 233 -33.30 -7.21 8.19
N GLY A 234 -33.71 -6.57 7.13
CA GLY A 234 -35.04 -6.06 6.95
C GLY A 234 -35.97 -7.14 6.41
N ASP A 235 -36.88 -7.57 7.26
CA ASP A 235 -38.19 -8.27 7.04
C ASP A 235 -38.21 -9.51 6.16
#